data_e0ecc3747179384e6769a1d656c38030
#
_entry.id   e0ecc3747179384e6769a1d656c38030
#
_cell.length_a   1.000
_cell.length_b   1.000
_cell.length_c   1.000
_cell.angle_alpha   90.00
_cell.angle_beta   90.00
_cell.angle_gamma   90.00
#
_symmetry.space_group_name_H-M   'P 1'
#
loop_
_entity.id
_entity.type
_entity.pdbx_description
1 polymer ?
#
loop_
_entity_poly.entity_id
_entity_poly.type
_entity_poly.pdbx_seq_one_letter_code
_entity_poly.pdbx_strand_id
1 'polypeptide(L)'
;MKNKTSNRRLIFQLAAVVVLIVIAYAMTIVGRGHTVYLDNKKLEYNGKTYDTPYKVVVLVDGEQVAKLYDRERGSATCIGQKFTVTLEITEKKGGSETTQTYTIPLPKNMDGIIINLPGLFAGLPEEAYLSEFVQTIVEEDVDEEPVTDEFGITEMTDETADLSDMAG
;
A
#
# COMPACT_ATOMS: atom_id res chain seq x y z
N MET A 1 12.53 -58.38 25.44
CA MET A 1 11.40 -57.52 25.84
C MET A 1 11.49 -56.25 25.04
N LYS A 2 10.67 -56.06 24.00
CA LYS A 2 10.64 -54.87 23.15
C LYS A 2 10.00 -53.70 23.90
N ASN A 3 10.70 -52.59 23.99
CA ASN A 3 10.35 -51.39 24.75
C ASN A 3 9.03 -50.75 24.26
N LYS A 4 7.91 -51.16 24.85
CA LYS A 4 6.58 -50.58 24.61
C LYS A 4 6.49 -49.09 25.04
N THR A 5 7.43 -48.62 25.87
CA THR A 5 7.53 -47.23 26.35
C THR A 5 8.09 -46.25 25.30
N SER A 6 8.93 -46.76 24.37
CA SER A 6 9.52 -45.93 23.31
C SER A 6 8.46 -45.42 22.32
N ASN A 7 7.50 -46.26 21.95
CA ASN A 7 6.48 -45.88 20.95
C ASN A 7 5.51 -44.84 21.48
N ARG A 8 5.15 -44.88 22.77
CA ARG A 8 4.27 -43.87 23.38
C ARG A 8 4.93 -42.48 23.38
N ARG A 9 6.20 -42.43 23.75
CA ARG A 9 6.97 -41.17 23.75
C ARG A 9 7.09 -40.60 22.35
N LEU A 10 7.33 -41.41 21.35
CA LEU A 10 7.39 -41.03 19.95
C LEU A 10 6.05 -40.51 19.41
N ILE A 11 4.94 -41.19 19.79
CA ILE A 11 3.58 -40.74 19.43
C ILE A 11 3.28 -39.37 20.04
N PHE A 12 3.60 -39.13 21.31
CA PHE A 12 3.41 -37.80 21.93
C PHE A 12 4.27 -36.73 21.28
N GLN A 13 5.51 -37.02 20.89
CA GLN A 13 6.36 -36.09 20.18
C GLN A 13 5.79 -35.76 18.80
N LEU A 14 5.34 -36.74 18.03
CA LEU A 14 4.71 -36.54 16.74
C LEU A 14 3.41 -35.74 16.88
N ALA A 15 2.58 -36.02 17.86
CA ALA A 15 1.35 -35.26 18.12
C ALA A 15 1.65 -33.81 18.43
N ALA A 16 2.66 -33.54 19.26
CA ALA A 16 3.08 -32.17 19.56
C ALA A 16 3.55 -31.42 18.29
N VAL A 17 4.33 -32.06 17.43
CA VAL A 17 4.76 -31.47 16.16
C VAL A 17 3.58 -31.16 15.24
N VAL A 18 2.61 -32.08 15.13
CA VAL A 18 1.40 -31.86 14.33
C VAL A 18 0.59 -30.67 14.87
N VAL A 19 0.43 -30.55 16.18
CA VAL A 19 -0.26 -29.40 16.80
C VAL A 19 0.47 -28.09 16.48
N LEU A 20 1.79 -28.05 16.57
CA LEU A 20 2.58 -26.87 16.22
C LEU A 20 2.41 -26.47 14.75
N ILE A 21 2.39 -27.44 13.83
CA ILE A 21 2.16 -27.18 12.40
C ILE A 21 0.76 -26.60 12.18
N VAL A 22 -0.26 -27.13 12.84
CA VAL A 22 -1.64 -26.62 12.75
C VAL A 22 -1.73 -25.19 13.27
N ILE A 23 -1.06 -24.89 14.41
CA ILE A 23 -1.02 -23.53 14.96
C ILE A 23 -0.28 -22.60 14.01
N ALA A 24 0.87 -23.00 13.47
CA ALA A 24 1.63 -22.19 12.51
C ALA A 24 0.80 -21.87 11.26
N TYR A 25 0.10 -22.87 10.72
CA TYR A 25 -0.79 -22.70 9.59
C TYR A 25 -1.96 -21.74 9.91
N ALA A 26 -2.59 -21.90 11.06
CA ALA A 26 -3.65 -21.00 11.51
C ALA A 26 -3.16 -19.55 11.66
N MET A 27 -1.96 -19.35 12.20
CA MET A 27 -1.35 -18.03 12.33
C MET A 27 -1.05 -17.36 10.98
N THR A 28 -0.68 -18.15 9.96
CA THR A 28 -0.46 -17.63 8.60
C THR A 28 -1.75 -17.08 7.97
N ILE A 29 -2.89 -17.66 8.32
CA ILE A 29 -4.19 -17.19 7.79
C ILE A 29 -4.71 -15.97 8.57
N VAL A 30 -4.62 -16.02 9.90
CA VAL A 30 -5.18 -14.97 10.79
C VAL A 30 -4.30 -13.72 10.81
N GLY A 31 -2.97 -13.89 10.71
CA GLY A 31 -2.00 -12.81 10.82
C GLY A 31 -1.71 -12.05 9.52
N ARG A 32 -2.41 -12.36 8.41
CA ARG A 32 -2.18 -11.66 7.14
C ARG A 32 -2.65 -10.22 7.25
N GLY A 33 -1.72 -9.29 7.04
CA GLY A 33 -2.00 -7.85 6.94
C GLY A 33 -2.38 -7.46 5.53
N HIS A 34 -3.31 -6.50 5.42
CA HIS A 34 -3.70 -5.89 4.16
C HIS A 34 -3.49 -4.38 4.23
N THR A 35 -3.03 -3.78 3.13
CA THR A 35 -3.03 -2.33 3.00
C THR A 35 -4.26 -1.91 2.21
N VAL A 36 -5.12 -1.14 2.85
CA VAL A 36 -6.35 -0.62 2.25
C VAL A 36 -6.13 0.83 1.85
N TYR A 37 -6.24 1.12 0.58
CA TYR A 37 -6.21 2.46 0.01
C TYR A 37 -7.65 2.96 -0.14
N LEU A 38 -7.91 4.15 0.35
CA LEU A 38 -9.22 4.79 0.33
C LEU A 38 -9.14 5.96 -0.65
N ASP A 39 -9.85 5.84 -1.77
CA ASP A 39 -9.87 6.84 -2.84
C ASP A 39 -11.12 7.70 -2.78
N ASN A 40 -10.95 9.01 -2.58
CA ASN A 40 -12.04 9.97 -2.73
C ASN A 40 -12.05 10.52 -4.17
N LYS A 41 -12.35 9.65 -5.14
CA LYS A 41 -12.38 9.97 -6.58
C LYS A 41 -13.75 9.66 -7.17
N LYS A 42 -14.17 10.49 -8.13
CA LYS A 42 -15.38 10.25 -8.91
C LYS A 42 -15.36 8.86 -9.52
N LEU A 43 -16.50 8.20 -9.47
CA LEU A 43 -16.69 6.88 -10.04
C LEU A 43 -17.79 6.93 -11.09
N GLU A 44 -17.52 6.35 -12.25
CA GLU A 44 -18.56 6.09 -13.26
C GLU A 44 -18.90 4.60 -13.26
N TYR A 45 -20.17 4.31 -13.02
CA TYR A 45 -20.67 2.95 -13.02
C TYR A 45 -22.04 2.87 -13.68
N ASN A 46 -22.19 1.99 -14.65
CA ASN A 46 -23.44 1.81 -15.45
C ASN A 46 -23.98 3.13 -16.06
N GLY A 47 -23.09 4.00 -16.55
CA GLY A 47 -23.46 5.27 -17.16
C GLY A 47 -23.90 6.36 -16.19
N LYS A 48 -23.77 6.12 -14.90
CA LYS A 48 -24.03 7.10 -13.85
C LYS A 48 -22.72 7.51 -13.17
N THR A 49 -22.54 8.82 -12.99
CA THR A 49 -21.39 9.39 -12.27
C THR A 49 -21.76 9.59 -10.81
N TYR A 50 -20.87 9.14 -9.93
CA TYR A 50 -20.94 9.32 -8.48
C TYR A 50 -19.88 10.33 -8.08
N ASP A 51 -20.34 11.49 -7.60
CA ASP A 51 -19.47 12.61 -7.24
C ASP A 51 -18.82 12.39 -5.86
N THR A 52 -17.69 13.05 -5.66
CA THR A 52 -16.95 13.04 -4.40
C THR A 52 -17.57 13.98 -3.37
N PRO A 53 -17.65 13.61 -2.09
CA PRO A 53 -17.93 14.55 -1.03
C PRO A 53 -16.78 15.55 -0.86
N TYR A 54 -17.08 16.70 -0.30
CA TYR A 54 -16.08 17.75 -0.05
C TYR A 54 -14.95 17.28 0.85
N LYS A 55 -15.27 16.53 1.93
CA LYS A 55 -14.31 16.05 2.90
C LYS A 55 -14.77 14.71 3.49
N VAL A 56 -13.86 13.78 3.63
CA VAL A 56 -14.06 12.51 4.35
C VAL A 56 -12.95 12.35 5.38
N VAL A 57 -13.31 12.21 6.65
CA VAL A 57 -12.38 11.82 7.69
C VAL A 57 -12.54 10.32 7.93
N VAL A 58 -11.44 9.62 7.90
CA VAL A 58 -11.38 8.16 8.02
C VAL A 58 -10.87 7.80 9.41
N LEU A 59 -11.66 7.04 10.14
CA LEU A 59 -11.28 6.51 11.44
C LEU A 59 -11.26 4.98 11.38
N VAL A 60 -10.19 4.41 11.90
CA VAL A 60 -10.03 2.96 12.09
C VAL A 60 -9.78 2.73 13.56
N ASP A 61 -10.55 1.84 14.17
CA ASP A 61 -10.51 1.57 15.63
C ASP A 61 -10.63 2.82 16.51
N GLY A 62 -11.33 3.84 16.00
CA GLY A 62 -11.53 5.11 16.69
C GLY A 62 -10.41 6.14 16.52
N GLU A 63 -9.33 5.80 15.85
CA GLU A 63 -8.24 6.70 15.51
C GLU A 63 -8.38 7.26 14.11
N GLN A 64 -8.15 8.57 13.94
CA GLN A 64 -8.14 9.19 12.62
C GLN A 64 -6.87 8.80 11.87
N VAL A 65 -7.03 8.03 10.78
CA VAL A 65 -5.91 7.57 9.93
C VAL A 65 -5.72 8.43 8.70
N ALA A 66 -6.79 9.04 8.17
CA ALA A 66 -6.73 9.90 7.00
C ALA A 66 -7.80 10.98 7.02
N LYS A 67 -7.55 12.05 6.27
CA LYS A 67 -8.52 13.10 5.96
C LYS A 67 -8.40 13.40 4.48
N LEU A 68 -9.46 13.15 3.72
CA LEU A 68 -9.45 13.12 2.28
C LEU A 68 -10.38 14.19 1.71
N TYR A 69 -9.85 14.99 0.81
CA TYR A 69 -10.62 15.89 -0.05
C TYR A 69 -10.83 15.27 -1.44
N ASP A 70 -11.40 16.03 -2.35
CA ASP A 70 -11.61 15.57 -3.73
C ASP A 70 -10.29 15.12 -4.38
N ARG A 71 -10.31 13.95 -5.01
CA ARG A 71 -9.18 13.27 -5.67
C ARG A 71 -8.02 12.85 -4.78
N GLU A 72 -8.16 12.93 -3.48
CA GLU A 72 -7.14 12.46 -2.56
C GLU A 72 -7.30 10.96 -2.26
N ARG A 73 -6.15 10.35 -1.92
CA ARG A 73 -6.04 8.96 -1.50
C ARG A 73 -5.40 8.90 -0.12
N GLY A 74 -5.98 8.08 0.75
CA GLY A 74 -5.39 7.70 2.02
C GLY A 74 -5.10 6.22 2.07
N SER A 75 -4.36 5.78 3.07
CA SER A 75 -4.11 4.37 3.32
C SER A 75 -4.30 4.03 4.79
N ALA A 76 -4.77 2.81 5.03
CA ALA A 76 -4.89 2.22 6.35
C ALA A 76 -4.41 0.78 6.31
N THR A 77 -3.80 0.31 7.39
CA THR A 77 -3.38 -1.09 7.53
C THR A 77 -4.43 -1.84 8.34
N CYS A 78 -4.83 -3.00 7.87
CA CYS A 78 -5.77 -3.88 8.55
C CYS A 78 -5.17 -5.28 8.70
N ILE A 79 -5.38 -5.91 9.85
CA ILE A 79 -5.02 -7.30 10.10
C ILE A 79 -6.28 -8.15 10.06
N GLY A 80 -6.27 -9.21 9.26
CA GLY A 80 -7.40 -10.13 9.10
C GLY A 80 -8.22 -9.86 7.85
N GLN A 81 -9.40 -10.45 7.77
CA GLN A 81 -10.23 -10.52 6.54
C GLN A 81 -11.42 -9.57 6.56
N LYS A 82 -11.50 -8.67 7.54
CA LYS A 82 -12.58 -7.68 7.66
C LYS A 82 -11.97 -6.33 7.98
N PHE A 83 -12.30 -5.35 7.18
CA PHE A 83 -11.91 -3.97 7.40
C PHE A 83 -13.12 -3.19 7.91
N THR A 84 -13.04 -2.74 9.18
CA THR A 84 -14.07 -1.89 9.77
C THR A 84 -13.55 -0.47 9.81
N VAL A 85 -14.28 0.42 9.18
CA VAL A 85 -13.94 1.84 9.06
C VAL A 85 -15.12 2.71 9.40
N THR A 86 -14.90 3.76 10.16
CA THR A 86 -15.87 4.81 10.42
C THR A 86 -15.48 6.03 9.59
N LEU A 87 -16.44 6.55 8.82
CA LEU A 87 -16.26 7.65 7.91
C LEU A 87 -17.12 8.83 8.35
N GLU A 88 -16.50 9.98 8.57
CA GLU A 88 -17.20 11.25 8.80
C GLU A 88 -17.22 12.02 7.49
N ILE A 89 -18.38 12.12 6.90
CA ILE A 89 -18.59 12.63 5.54
C ILE A 89 -19.16 14.03 5.62
N THR A 90 -18.50 14.98 4.99
CA THR A 90 -18.99 16.34 4.77
C THR A 90 -19.23 16.52 3.28
N GLU A 91 -20.48 16.59 2.84
CA GLU A 91 -20.82 16.69 1.41
C GLU A 91 -20.43 18.03 0.79
N LYS A 92 -20.62 19.14 1.52
CA LYS A 92 -20.35 20.50 1.05
C LYS A 92 -19.54 21.27 2.08
N LYS A 93 -18.73 22.21 1.63
CA LYS A 93 -17.96 23.08 2.51
C LYS A 93 -18.86 23.81 3.50
N GLY A 94 -18.62 23.57 4.81
CA GLY A 94 -19.45 24.13 5.89
C GLY A 94 -20.78 23.41 6.12
N GLY A 95 -21.03 22.28 5.45
CA GLY A 95 -22.19 21.43 5.68
C GLY A 95 -22.06 20.60 6.97
N SER A 96 -23.17 19.94 7.33
CA SER A 96 -23.18 19.00 8.45
C SER A 96 -22.33 17.77 8.16
N GLU A 97 -21.71 17.22 9.18
CA GLU A 97 -20.99 15.96 9.11
C GLU A 97 -21.94 14.78 9.38
N THR A 98 -21.86 13.75 8.57
CA THR A 98 -22.59 12.51 8.74
C THR A 98 -21.60 11.39 9.01
N THR A 99 -21.78 10.67 10.11
CA THR A 99 -20.92 9.53 10.47
C THR A 99 -21.55 8.23 10.02
N GLN A 100 -20.80 7.41 9.30
CA GLN A 100 -21.22 6.07 8.85
C GLN A 100 -20.10 5.07 9.11
N THR A 101 -20.47 3.87 9.56
CA THR A 101 -19.53 2.78 9.78
C THR A 101 -19.76 1.67 8.77
N TYR A 102 -18.69 1.24 8.12
CA TYR A 102 -18.71 0.17 7.14
C TYR A 102 -17.82 -0.97 7.61
N THR A 103 -18.28 -2.20 7.38
CA THR A 103 -17.47 -3.40 7.55
C THR A 103 -17.40 -4.12 6.22
N ILE A 104 -16.21 -4.14 5.63
CA ILE A 104 -15.96 -4.61 4.28
C ILE A 104 -15.17 -5.92 4.39
N PRO A 105 -15.64 -7.02 3.79
CA PRO A 105 -14.86 -8.25 3.69
C PRO A 105 -13.69 -8.02 2.73
N LEU A 106 -12.49 -8.37 3.14
CA LEU A 106 -11.30 -8.24 2.30
C LEU A 106 -10.99 -9.58 1.60
N PRO A 107 -10.76 -9.57 0.27
CA PRO A 107 -10.33 -10.75 -0.46
C PRO A 107 -8.99 -11.28 0.04
N LYS A 108 -8.88 -12.61 0.20
CA LYS A 108 -7.67 -13.26 0.74
C LYS A 108 -6.46 -13.23 -0.20
N ASN A 109 -6.70 -13.01 -1.48
CA ASN A 109 -5.71 -13.06 -2.55
C ASN A 109 -5.12 -11.70 -2.91
N MET A 110 -5.56 -10.62 -2.25
CA MET A 110 -5.12 -9.25 -2.51
C MET A 110 -4.39 -8.71 -1.27
N ASP A 111 -3.15 -8.27 -1.43
CA ASP A 111 -2.38 -7.65 -0.35
C ASP A 111 -2.62 -6.14 -0.28
N GLY A 112 -2.79 -5.50 -1.42
CA GLY A 112 -3.21 -4.10 -1.56
C GLY A 112 -4.60 -3.99 -2.14
N ILE A 113 -5.49 -3.24 -1.49
CA ILE A 113 -6.88 -3.10 -1.88
C ILE A 113 -7.21 -1.62 -1.99
N ILE A 114 -7.84 -1.23 -3.10
CA ILE A 114 -8.35 0.12 -3.31
C ILE A 114 -9.85 0.10 -3.10
N ILE A 115 -10.34 1.01 -2.26
CA ILE A 115 -11.77 1.23 -2.02
C ILE A 115 -12.12 2.64 -2.50
N ASN A 116 -13.01 2.73 -3.49
CA ASN A 116 -13.57 3.99 -3.94
C ASN A 116 -14.71 4.41 -3.01
N LEU A 117 -14.54 5.54 -2.30
CA LEU A 117 -15.48 6.01 -1.30
C LEU A 117 -16.84 6.41 -1.89
N PRO A 118 -16.94 7.21 -2.98
CA PRO A 118 -18.22 7.50 -3.63
C PRO A 118 -19.02 6.25 -4.02
N GLY A 119 -18.36 5.21 -4.51
CA GLY A 119 -19.00 3.95 -4.83
C GLY A 119 -19.53 3.21 -3.60
N LEU A 120 -18.75 3.22 -2.51
CA LEU A 120 -19.15 2.64 -1.23
C LEU A 120 -20.35 3.37 -0.63
N PHE A 121 -20.36 4.73 -0.63
CA PHE A 121 -21.49 5.54 -0.13
C PHE A 121 -22.77 5.32 -0.91
N ALA A 122 -22.64 5.09 -2.22
CA ALA A 122 -23.78 4.82 -3.09
C ALA A 122 -24.34 3.40 -2.92
N GLY A 123 -23.72 2.55 -2.11
CA GLY A 123 -24.13 1.16 -1.90
C GLY A 123 -24.01 0.31 -3.18
N LEU A 124 -23.02 0.60 -4.02
CA LEU A 124 -22.78 -0.17 -5.24
C LEU A 124 -22.28 -1.59 -4.89
N PRO A 125 -22.35 -2.54 -5.82
CA PRO A 125 -21.78 -3.87 -5.62
C PRO A 125 -20.25 -3.78 -5.44
N GLU A 126 -19.70 -4.75 -4.72
CA GLU A 126 -18.28 -4.79 -4.35
C GLU A 126 -17.33 -4.62 -5.53
N GLU A 127 -17.66 -5.21 -6.68
CA GLU A 127 -16.90 -5.12 -7.93
C GLU A 127 -16.77 -3.67 -8.46
N ALA A 128 -17.67 -2.77 -8.09
CA ALA A 128 -17.66 -1.40 -8.55
C ALA A 128 -16.75 -0.49 -7.71
N TYR A 129 -16.63 -0.73 -6.41
CA TYR A 129 -15.87 0.14 -5.52
C TYR A 129 -14.59 -0.48 -4.96
N LEU A 130 -14.41 -1.81 -5.12
CA LEU A 130 -13.24 -2.52 -4.63
C LEU A 130 -12.39 -3.01 -5.80
N SER A 131 -11.09 -2.69 -5.80
CA SER A 131 -10.15 -3.14 -6.80
C SER A 131 -8.80 -3.48 -6.16
N GLU A 132 -8.01 -4.31 -6.84
CA GLU A 132 -6.66 -4.65 -6.42
C GLU A 132 -5.70 -3.50 -6.74
N PHE A 133 -4.83 -3.18 -5.79
CA PHE A 133 -3.74 -2.26 -6.01
C PHE A 133 -2.57 -2.99 -6.67
N VAL A 134 -2.41 -2.80 -7.98
CA VAL A 134 -1.25 -3.30 -8.72
C VAL A 134 -0.22 -2.17 -8.77
N GLN A 135 0.95 -2.39 -8.18
CA GLN A 135 2.09 -1.50 -8.37
C GLN A 135 2.57 -1.64 -9.81
N THR A 136 2.25 -0.66 -10.64
CA THR A 136 2.93 -0.51 -11.91
C THR A 136 4.32 0.03 -11.59
N ILE A 137 5.35 -0.82 -11.61
CA ILE A 137 6.72 -0.37 -11.65
C ILE A 137 6.84 0.27 -13.05
N VAL A 138 6.75 1.59 -13.10
CA VAL A 138 7.24 2.32 -14.26
C VAL A 138 8.75 2.15 -14.14
N GLU A 139 9.34 1.27 -14.91
CA GLU A 139 10.74 1.36 -15.24
C GLU A 139 10.86 2.72 -15.96
N GLU A 140 11.25 3.75 -15.21
CA GLU A 140 11.83 4.92 -15.83
C GLU A 140 13.07 4.37 -16.53
N ASP A 141 12.99 4.24 -17.86
CA ASP A 141 14.18 4.28 -18.69
C ASP A 141 14.86 5.61 -18.31
N VAL A 142 15.82 5.50 -17.40
CA VAL A 142 16.79 6.54 -17.16
C VAL A 142 17.63 6.53 -18.43
N ASP A 143 17.16 7.24 -19.47
CA ASP A 143 18.04 7.78 -20.47
C ASP A 143 19.04 8.64 -19.68
N GLU A 144 20.18 8.03 -19.34
CA GLU A 144 21.36 8.73 -18.88
C GLU A 144 21.76 9.67 -20.02
N GLU A 145 21.15 10.86 -20.07
CA GLU A 145 21.76 11.97 -20.78
C GLU A 145 23.12 12.19 -20.09
N PRO A 146 24.23 12.14 -20.86
CA PRO A 146 25.54 12.37 -20.30
C PRO A 146 25.53 13.76 -19.69
N VAL A 147 25.71 13.85 -18.38
CA VAL A 147 25.86 15.09 -17.64
C VAL A 147 27.14 15.72 -18.19
N THR A 148 26.99 16.62 -19.14
CA THR A 148 28.07 17.52 -19.53
C THR A 148 28.30 18.43 -18.35
N ASP A 149 29.39 18.21 -17.63
CA ASP A 149 29.88 19.08 -16.58
C ASP A 149 30.11 20.49 -17.19
N GLU A 150 29.21 21.42 -16.91
CA GLU A 150 29.29 22.81 -17.28
C GLU A 150 30.30 23.59 -16.39
N PHE A 151 31.33 22.93 -15.91
CA PHE A 151 32.51 23.54 -15.31
C PHE A 151 33.71 23.26 -16.20
N GLY A 152 33.85 24.06 -17.24
CA GLY A 152 35.04 24.15 -18.08
C GLY A 152 36.28 24.60 -17.28
N ILE A 153 36.92 23.66 -16.61
CA ILE A 153 38.29 23.84 -16.15
C ILE A 153 39.16 23.39 -17.32
N THR A 154 39.54 24.37 -18.16
CA THR A 154 40.65 24.22 -19.08
C THR A 154 41.91 24.06 -18.24
N GLU A 155 42.43 22.86 -18.14
CA GLU A 155 43.81 22.63 -17.70
C GLU A 155 44.73 23.30 -18.73
N MET A 156 45.35 24.42 -18.30
CA MET A 156 46.47 24.99 -19.00
C MET A 156 47.64 24.02 -18.88
N THR A 157 47.88 23.30 -19.94
CA THR A 157 49.16 22.58 -20.11
C THR A 157 50.25 23.61 -20.19
N ASP A 158 51.11 23.60 -19.22
CA ASP A 158 52.35 24.37 -19.07
C ASP A 158 53.31 23.96 -20.20
N GLU A 159 53.37 24.77 -21.24
CA GLU A 159 54.33 24.65 -22.33
C GLU A 159 55.58 25.40 -21.89
N THR A 160 56.48 24.68 -21.22
CA THR A 160 57.82 25.12 -20.94
C THR A 160 58.61 25.26 -22.27
N ALA A 161 58.52 26.42 -22.83
CA ALA A 161 59.38 26.80 -23.96
C ALA A 161 60.84 26.86 -23.52
N ASP A 162 61.61 26.03 -24.12
CA ASP A 162 63.07 25.99 -24.13
C ASP A 162 63.66 27.31 -24.64
N LEU A 163 64.27 28.06 -23.71
CA LEU A 163 65.09 29.24 -24.02
C LEU A 163 66.59 28.91 -23.85
N SER A 164 67.10 28.11 -24.73
CA SER A 164 68.54 27.92 -24.89
C SER A 164 68.90 28.00 -26.36
N ASP A 165 68.95 29.23 -26.86
CA ASP A 165 69.94 29.54 -27.92
C ASP A 165 69.83 31.00 -28.34
N MET A 166 70.59 31.88 -27.70
CA MET A 166 71.08 33.15 -28.29
C MET A 166 72.15 33.78 -27.38
N ALA A 167 73.35 33.26 -27.43
CA ALA A 167 74.53 34.01 -27.09
C ALA A 167 75.55 33.73 -28.16
N GLY A 168 75.65 34.74 -29.07
CA GLY A 168 76.65 34.85 -30.07
C GLY A 168 76.91 36.35 -30.36
#